data_0d84a99ca0a4585dcc48667b30ea4fbe
#
_entry.id   0d84a99ca0a4585dcc48667b30ea4fbe
#
_cell.length_a   1.000
_cell.length_b   1.000
_cell.length_c   1.000
_cell.angle_alpha   90.00
_cell.angle_beta   90.00
_cell.angle_gamma   90.00
#
_symmetry.space_group_name_H-M   'P 1'
#
loop_
_entity.id
_entity.type
_entity.pdbx_description
1 polymer ?
#
loop_
_entity_poly.entity_id
_entity_poly.type
_entity_poly.pdbx_seq_one_letter_code
_entity_poly.pdbx_strand_id
1 'polypeptide(L)'
;MAEFEGGELHYRGKVGTGFDAATAGELLARLEPLREGATAPEGVPREIMREMNWVRPLLSARIHYANRTADNALRHGVFRGLRDVGLSTPVSSTRKRLIAEADLATIWVTNPTRRLFGKTGPTKLDIAVYYALVGDFMLPHILGRPVSLVRCPTGLPKDCFFQRHAFTGMPPSVVTFEATNSEGETKSYLSVEGAKGYLALAQFGVVEFHTWGTHRASLDRPDQIVLDLDPGEGIAWREVVEAAVHIKDELGRLGLVPFAKTSGGSGIHITVPVTGKQNWKKLHQATSAIATHLATTAPDTFTTTMGKDNRKKRIFIDYHRNARGHTSAAPYSLRARTNLPASTPVSWSDLESIDAPQDLNYSSLPGLLATSGDPWAEIDEFARDLPTLRSSS
;
A
#
# COMPACT_ATOMS: atom_id res chain seq x y z
N MET A 1 1.53 2.94 28.11
CA MET A 1 0.76 2.66 26.90
C MET A 1 0.38 3.98 26.25
N ALA A 2 0.31 4.00 24.92
CA ALA A 2 -0.12 5.16 24.15
C ALA A 2 -0.99 4.72 22.97
N GLU A 3 -1.78 5.62 22.43
CA GLU A 3 -2.71 5.40 21.32
C GLU A 3 -2.60 6.55 20.33
N PHE A 4 -2.70 6.27 19.04
CA PHE A 4 -2.72 7.30 18.01
C PHE A 4 -4.11 7.95 17.95
N GLU A 5 -4.14 9.27 18.02
CA GLU A 5 -5.33 10.09 17.88
C GLU A 5 -4.96 11.37 17.10
N GLY A 6 -5.66 11.63 16.00
CA GLY A 6 -5.34 12.78 15.14
C GLY A 6 -3.94 12.79 14.51
N GLY A 7 -3.28 11.63 14.43
CA GLY A 7 -1.91 11.52 13.91
C GLY A 7 -0.81 11.68 14.95
N GLU A 8 -1.16 11.98 16.19
CA GLU A 8 -0.24 12.14 17.32
C GLU A 8 -0.39 11.00 18.33
N LEU A 9 0.70 10.69 19.04
CA LEU A 9 0.73 9.59 19.99
C LEU A 9 0.42 10.12 21.39
N HIS A 10 -0.76 9.77 21.93
CA HIS A 10 -1.23 10.22 23.23
C HIS A 10 -1.06 9.15 24.32
N TYR A 11 -0.60 9.55 25.49
CA TYR A 11 -0.45 8.66 26.63
C TYR A 11 -1.81 8.19 27.15
N ARG A 12 -1.97 6.88 27.40
CA ARG A 12 -3.21 6.25 27.85
C ARG A 12 -3.08 5.53 29.21
N GLY A 13 -1.95 5.65 29.88
CA GLY A 13 -1.76 5.08 31.21
C GLY A 13 -0.72 3.95 31.26
N LYS A 14 -0.57 3.39 32.47
CA LYS A 14 0.30 2.24 32.75
C LYS A 14 -0.52 0.94 32.76
N VAL A 15 0.10 -0.15 32.34
CA VAL A 15 -0.43 -1.50 32.45
C VAL A 15 0.57 -2.31 33.28
N GLY A 16 0.17 -2.70 34.48
CA GLY A 16 1.04 -3.36 35.45
C GLY A 16 0.68 -4.81 35.74
N THR A 17 -0.33 -5.38 35.07
CA THR A 17 -0.81 -6.74 35.29
C THR A 17 -1.04 -7.50 33.99
N GLY A 18 -1.12 -8.82 34.05
CA GLY A 18 -1.32 -9.68 32.89
C GLY A 18 -0.03 -10.19 32.28
N PHE A 19 1.10 -10.05 33.01
CA PHE A 19 2.41 -10.59 32.65
C PHE A 19 2.79 -11.68 33.64
N ASP A 20 3.31 -12.79 33.17
CA ASP A 20 4.20 -13.68 33.90
C ASP A 20 5.68 -13.35 33.63
N ALA A 21 6.59 -14.00 34.30
CA ALA A 21 8.03 -13.73 34.14
C ALA A 21 8.54 -14.02 32.71
N ALA A 22 7.99 -15.04 32.05
CA ALA A 22 8.36 -15.39 30.70
C ALA A 22 7.88 -14.32 29.68
N THR A 23 6.62 -13.93 29.76
CA THR A 23 6.00 -12.89 28.94
C THR A 23 6.70 -11.53 29.13
N ALA A 24 7.07 -11.20 30.38
CA ALA A 24 7.79 -9.96 30.68
C ALA A 24 9.19 -9.97 30.04
N GLY A 25 9.90 -11.09 30.10
CA GLY A 25 11.21 -11.24 29.45
C GLY A 25 11.13 -11.14 27.93
N GLU A 26 10.15 -11.78 27.31
CA GLU A 26 9.91 -11.68 25.85
C GLU A 26 9.59 -10.25 25.43
N LEU A 27 8.72 -9.55 26.17
CA LEU A 27 8.40 -8.17 25.92
C LEU A 27 9.62 -7.25 26.00
N LEU A 28 10.44 -7.40 27.05
CA LEU A 28 11.67 -6.63 27.21
C LEU A 28 12.63 -6.85 26.05
N ALA A 29 12.83 -8.09 25.63
CA ALA A 29 13.69 -8.41 24.49
C ALA A 29 13.21 -7.76 23.18
N ARG A 30 11.88 -7.62 22.98
CA ARG A 30 11.29 -6.95 21.81
C ARG A 30 11.30 -5.43 21.92
N LEU A 31 11.21 -4.86 23.13
CA LEU A 31 11.17 -3.42 23.37
C LEU A 31 12.55 -2.77 23.39
N GLU A 32 13.58 -3.48 23.89
CA GLU A 32 14.94 -2.93 24.05
C GLU A 32 15.53 -2.36 22.73
N PRO A 33 15.42 -3.04 21.57
CA PRO A 33 15.92 -2.49 20.31
C PRO A 33 15.16 -1.24 19.82
N LEU A 34 13.99 -0.96 20.42
CA LEU A 34 13.13 0.16 20.03
C LEU A 34 13.36 1.44 20.89
N ARG A 35 14.30 1.41 21.83
CA ARG A 35 14.57 2.54 22.73
C ARG A 35 15.29 3.71 22.03
N GLU A 36 16.15 3.41 21.09
CA GLU A 36 16.93 4.43 20.39
C GLU A 36 16.06 5.31 19.49
N GLY A 37 16.15 6.62 19.66
CA GLY A 37 15.36 7.60 18.89
C GLY A 37 13.89 7.69 19.30
N ALA A 38 13.50 7.10 20.43
CA ALA A 38 12.13 7.17 20.93
C ALA A 38 11.84 8.55 21.58
N THR A 39 10.61 9.01 21.39
CA THR A 39 10.08 10.23 22.03
C THR A 39 8.90 9.88 22.93
N ALA A 40 8.70 10.65 24.00
CA ALA A 40 7.54 10.49 24.86
C ALA A 40 6.26 10.87 24.09
N PRO A 41 5.14 10.13 24.29
CA PRO A 41 3.84 10.54 23.77
C PRO A 41 3.35 11.82 24.42
N GLU A 42 2.38 12.48 23.84
CA GLU A 42 1.72 13.62 24.43
C GLU A 42 0.90 13.25 25.67
N GLY A 43 0.72 14.20 26.58
CA GLY A 43 -0.09 14.02 27.78
C GLY A 43 0.55 13.14 28.87
N VAL A 44 1.85 12.85 28.80
CA VAL A 44 2.56 12.11 29.86
C VAL A 44 2.72 12.99 31.10
N PRO A 45 2.28 12.54 32.31
CA PRO A 45 2.52 13.23 33.55
C PRO A 45 4.03 13.40 33.82
N ARG A 46 4.43 14.58 34.34
CA ARG A 46 5.85 14.92 34.55
C ARG A 46 6.61 13.92 35.43
N GLU A 47 5.91 13.34 36.39
CA GLU A 47 6.46 12.33 37.32
C GLU A 47 6.85 11.06 36.56
N ILE A 48 6.00 10.63 35.63
CA ILE A 48 6.18 9.43 34.81
C ILE A 48 7.25 9.63 33.75
N MET A 49 7.38 10.84 33.21
CA MET A 49 8.30 11.14 32.11
C MET A 49 9.76 10.86 32.46
N ARG A 50 10.15 10.99 33.74
CA ARG A 50 11.52 10.77 34.22
C ARG A 50 11.84 9.32 34.56
N GLU A 51 10.83 8.52 34.85
CA GLU A 51 10.98 7.13 35.31
C GLU A 51 10.88 6.10 34.19
N MET A 52 10.35 6.48 33.03
CA MET A 52 10.04 5.55 31.95
C MET A 52 11.10 5.55 30.86
N ASN A 53 11.38 4.36 30.36
CA ASN A 53 12.12 4.19 29.12
C ASN A 53 11.12 4.18 27.97
N TRP A 54 11.22 5.19 27.12
CA TRP A 54 10.36 5.30 25.93
C TRP A 54 10.88 4.39 24.84
N VAL A 55 9.95 3.88 24.03
CA VAL A 55 10.24 3.05 22.87
C VAL A 55 9.47 3.58 21.67
N ARG A 56 10.01 3.39 20.49
CA ARG A 56 9.29 3.72 19.25
C ARG A 56 8.02 2.88 19.18
N PRO A 57 6.86 3.44 18.75
CA PRO A 57 5.55 2.80 18.80
C PRO A 57 5.38 1.80 17.65
N LEU A 58 6.26 0.78 17.58
CA LEU A 58 6.25 -0.28 16.56
C LEU A 58 5.59 -1.57 17.00
N LEU A 59 5.20 -1.67 18.27
CA LEU A 59 4.49 -2.83 18.80
C LEU A 59 3.12 -2.41 19.31
N SER A 60 2.11 -3.19 18.96
CA SER A 60 0.75 -3.04 19.45
C SER A 60 0.43 -4.11 20.49
N ALA A 61 -0.31 -3.73 21.53
CA ALA A 61 -0.69 -4.65 22.60
C ALA A 61 -2.23 -4.71 22.74
N ARG A 62 -2.75 -5.90 23.02
CA ARG A 62 -4.14 -6.06 23.45
C ARG A 62 -4.23 -5.83 24.95
N ILE A 63 -5.00 -4.81 25.33
CA ILE A 63 -5.23 -4.46 26.71
C ILE A 63 -6.72 -4.63 27.02
N HIS A 64 -7.01 -5.43 28.05
CA HIS A 64 -8.35 -5.46 28.64
C HIS A 64 -8.41 -4.40 29.73
N TYR A 65 -9.38 -3.52 29.72
CA TYR A 65 -9.53 -2.44 30.71
C TYR A 65 -11.01 -2.30 31.12
N ALA A 66 -11.22 -1.77 32.34
CA ALA A 66 -12.57 -1.64 32.88
C ALA A 66 -13.31 -0.44 32.27
N ASN A 67 -12.69 0.72 32.25
CA ASN A 67 -13.23 1.95 31.65
C ASN A 67 -12.12 2.94 31.34
N ARG A 68 -12.46 4.06 30.69
CA ARG A 68 -11.58 5.20 30.48
C ARG A 68 -11.92 6.33 31.47
N THR A 69 -10.92 7.05 31.88
CA THR A 69 -11.09 8.29 32.68
C THR A 69 -11.58 9.44 31.81
N ALA A 70 -11.94 10.57 32.43
CA ALA A 70 -12.28 11.81 31.71
C ALA A 70 -11.14 12.28 30.77
N ASP A 71 -9.88 12.00 31.14
CA ASP A 71 -8.68 12.31 30.38
C ASP A 71 -8.32 11.21 29.36
N ASN A 72 -9.28 10.33 29.04
CA ASN A 72 -9.12 9.23 28.10
C ASN A 72 -8.01 8.21 28.44
N ALA A 73 -7.58 8.14 29.72
CA ALA A 73 -6.63 7.14 30.19
C ALA A 73 -7.32 5.81 30.56
N LEU A 74 -6.61 4.69 30.39
CA LEU A 74 -7.11 3.35 30.69
C LEU A 74 -7.10 3.08 32.20
N ARG A 75 -8.22 2.64 32.77
CA ARG A 75 -8.31 2.17 34.15
C ARG A 75 -8.31 0.65 34.23
N HIS A 76 -7.49 0.14 35.17
CA HIS A 76 -7.36 -1.31 35.42
C HIS A 76 -6.97 -2.09 34.16
N GLY A 77 -5.99 -1.55 33.40
CA GLY A 77 -5.47 -2.19 32.20
C GLY A 77 -4.74 -3.50 32.53
N VAL A 78 -5.13 -4.58 31.86
CA VAL A 78 -4.52 -5.91 31.98
C VAL A 78 -3.96 -6.28 30.60
N PHE A 79 -2.67 -6.57 30.52
CA PHE A 79 -2.04 -7.06 29.30
C PHE A 79 -2.58 -8.45 28.91
N ARG A 80 -2.92 -8.63 27.65
CA ARG A 80 -3.46 -9.88 27.09
C ARG A 80 -2.60 -10.44 25.96
N GLY A 81 -1.44 -9.85 25.74
CA GLY A 81 -0.48 -10.23 24.71
C GLY A 81 -0.14 -9.06 23.80
N LEU A 82 0.98 -9.19 23.12
CA LEU A 82 1.21 -8.36 21.94
C LEU A 82 0.11 -8.71 20.93
N ARG A 83 -0.48 -7.68 20.37
CA ARG A 83 -1.29 -7.88 19.19
C ARG A 83 -0.27 -8.19 18.09
N ASP A 84 -0.24 -9.43 17.62
CA ASP A 84 0.25 -9.65 16.29
C ASP A 84 -0.61 -8.76 15.40
N VAL A 85 0.00 -7.75 14.83
CA VAL A 85 -0.67 -6.81 13.92
C VAL A 85 -1.05 -7.63 12.71
N GLY A 86 -2.24 -8.08 12.69
CA GLY A 86 -2.71 -8.90 11.62
C GLY A 86 -3.48 -10.10 12.10
N LEU A 87 -4.57 -10.26 11.45
CA LEU A 87 -5.08 -11.49 10.93
C LEU A 87 -5.91 -12.32 11.89
N SER A 88 -7.13 -11.92 11.94
CA SER A 88 -8.25 -12.82 12.24
C SER A 88 -8.62 -13.74 11.06
N THR A 89 -7.78 -13.82 10.03
CA THR A 89 -7.86 -14.85 8.97
C THR A 89 -6.73 -15.87 9.18
N PRO A 90 -6.95 -17.17 8.95
CA PRO A 90 -5.87 -18.14 9.02
C PRO A 90 -4.83 -17.82 7.96
N VAL A 91 -3.73 -17.20 8.41
CA VAL A 91 -2.57 -16.95 7.55
C VAL A 91 -2.02 -18.30 7.13
N SER A 92 -1.83 -18.50 5.84
CA SER A 92 -1.18 -19.70 5.34
C SER A 92 0.20 -19.86 6.01
N SER A 93 0.67 -21.10 6.18
CA SER A 93 1.97 -21.38 6.79
C SER A 93 3.13 -20.64 6.10
N THR A 94 3.00 -20.41 4.80
CA THR A 94 3.93 -19.63 3.98
C THR A 94 3.98 -18.17 4.40
N ARG A 95 2.82 -17.55 4.68
CA ARG A 95 2.72 -16.13 5.10
C ARG A 95 3.33 -15.90 6.48
N LYS A 96 3.09 -16.81 7.44
CA LYS A 96 3.74 -16.77 8.77
C LYS A 96 5.27 -16.87 8.67
N ARG A 97 5.77 -17.68 7.76
CA ARG A 97 7.21 -17.86 7.52
C ARG A 97 7.85 -16.59 6.95
N LEU A 98 7.21 -15.93 5.97
CA LEU A 98 7.69 -14.69 5.36
C LEU A 98 7.75 -13.53 6.38
N ILE A 99 6.78 -13.45 7.30
CA ILE A 99 6.77 -12.45 8.38
C ILE A 99 7.89 -12.68 9.38
N ALA A 100 8.14 -13.94 9.76
CA ALA A 100 9.22 -14.31 10.68
C ALA A 100 10.62 -14.02 10.10
N GLU A 101 10.76 -13.98 8.76
CA GLU A 101 12.01 -13.65 8.07
C GLU A 101 12.26 -12.13 7.98
N ALA A 102 11.24 -11.30 8.17
CA ALA A 102 11.35 -9.85 8.20
C ALA A 102 11.83 -9.36 9.58
N ASP A 103 13.05 -9.76 9.96
CA ASP A 103 13.67 -9.24 11.16
C ASP A 103 14.10 -7.77 10.93
N LEU A 104 13.26 -6.86 11.40
CA LEU A 104 13.47 -5.40 11.26
C LEU A 104 14.77 -4.95 11.93
N ALA A 105 15.25 -5.67 12.94
CA ALA A 105 16.51 -5.37 13.62
C ALA A 105 17.74 -5.53 12.71
N THR A 106 17.61 -6.23 11.59
CA THR A 106 18.71 -6.41 10.63
C THR A 106 18.76 -5.39 9.50
N ILE A 107 17.77 -4.50 9.41
CA ILE A 107 17.72 -3.49 8.33
C ILE A 107 18.36 -2.20 8.81
N TRP A 108 19.55 -1.96 8.32
CA TRP A 108 20.29 -0.74 8.61
C TRP A 108 19.80 0.43 7.73
N VAL A 109 19.21 1.46 8.36
CA VAL A 109 18.79 2.67 7.66
C VAL A 109 19.86 3.77 7.85
N THR A 110 20.60 4.10 6.79
CA THR A 110 21.56 5.23 6.82
C THR A 110 20.83 6.55 6.71
N ASN A 111 21.36 7.58 7.41
CA ASN A 111 20.73 8.91 7.47
C ASN A 111 19.24 8.85 7.83
N PRO A 112 18.83 8.18 8.93
CA PRO A 112 17.44 7.93 9.28
C PRO A 112 16.63 9.22 9.43
N THR A 113 17.24 10.30 9.91
CA THR A 113 16.62 11.60 10.13
C THR A 113 16.56 12.48 8.88
N ARG A 114 17.08 12.00 7.73
CA ARG A 114 16.97 12.77 6.49
C ARG A 114 15.52 12.95 6.12
N ARG A 115 15.07 14.19 6.04
CA ARG A 115 13.73 14.54 5.63
C ARG A 115 13.57 14.45 4.12
N LEU A 116 12.39 13.98 3.69
CA LEU A 116 11.98 13.90 2.29
C LEU A 116 10.79 14.84 2.09
N PHE A 117 10.70 15.41 0.88
CA PHE A 117 9.58 16.27 0.47
C PHE A 117 9.40 17.56 1.28
N GLY A 118 10.49 18.11 1.82
CA GLY A 118 10.51 19.40 2.48
C GLY A 118 10.99 19.36 3.93
N LYS A 119 11.10 20.55 4.56
CA LYS A 119 11.64 20.70 5.92
C LYS A 119 10.78 20.03 7.00
N THR A 120 9.49 19.94 6.79
CA THR A 120 8.51 19.32 7.70
C THR A 120 8.06 17.94 7.22
N GLY A 121 8.56 17.48 6.07
CA GLY A 121 8.19 16.19 5.51
C GLY A 121 8.69 15.00 6.34
N PRO A 122 8.21 13.78 6.02
CA PRO A 122 8.64 12.57 6.70
C PRO A 122 10.14 12.34 6.56
N THR A 123 10.70 11.60 7.51
CA THR A 123 12.10 11.18 7.44
C THR A 123 12.22 9.88 6.63
N LYS A 124 13.44 9.54 6.26
CA LYS A 124 13.75 8.25 5.64
C LYS A 124 13.36 7.08 6.55
N LEU A 125 13.50 7.26 7.86
CA LEU A 125 13.07 6.28 8.86
C LEU A 125 11.55 6.10 8.84
N ASP A 126 10.78 7.18 8.74
CA ASP A 126 9.31 7.10 8.70
C ASP A 126 8.82 6.27 7.51
N ILE A 127 9.48 6.38 6.35
CA ILE A 127 9.17 5.55 5.17
C ILE A 127 9.50 4.08 5.43
N ALA A 128 10.65 3.80 6.03
CA ALA A 128 11.03 2.42 6.36
C ALA A 128 10.07 1.81 7.39
N VAL A 129 9.70 2.59 8.41
CA VAL A 129 8.71 2.19 9.42
C VAL A 129 7.33 1.96 8.79
N TYR A 130 6.89 2.84 7.89
CA TYR A 130 5.66 2.64 7.16
C TYR A 130 5.64 1.28 6.45
N TYR A 131 6.66 0.99 5.62
CA TYR A 131 6.73 -0.28 4.90
C TYR A 131 6.89 -1.49 5.82
N ALA A 132 7.46 -1.32 7.00
CA ALA A 132 7.47 -2.34 8.02
C ALA A 132 6.08 -2.65 8.58
N LEU A 133 5.29 -1.61 8.84
CA LEU A 133 3.96 -1.73 9.43
C LEU A 133 2.89 -2.23 8.43
N VAL A 134 3.01 -1.83 7.16
CA VAL A 134 2.05 -2.25 6.12
C VAL A 134 2.53 -3.47 5.33
N GLY A 135 3.71 -3.98 5.64
CA GLY A 135 4.38 -5.00 4.84
C GLY A 135 3.58 -6.27 4.65
N ASP A 136 2.90 -6.72 5.68
CA ASP A 136 2.08 -7.93 5.63
C ASP A 136 0.87 -7.79 4.72
N PHE A 137 0.32 -6.57 4.63
CA PHE A 137 -0.77 -6.25 3.72
C PHE A 137 -0.27 -6.06 2.29
N MET A 138 0.91 -5.46 2.13
CA MET A 138 1.51 -5.17 0.83
C MET A 138 2.10 -6.40 0.14
N LEU A 139 2.74 -7.29 0.91
CA LEU A 139 3.54 -8.39 0.37
C LEU A 139 2.75 -9.31 -0.59
N PRO A 140 1.52 -9.74 -0.32
CA PRO A 140 0.76 -10.58 -1.24
C PRO A 140 0.59 -9.97 -2.64
N HIS A 141 0.53 -8.66 -2.72
CA HIS A 141 0.27 -7.93 -3.95
C HIS A 141 1.52 -7.64 -4.81
N ILE A 142 2.73 -7.77 -4.22
CA ILE A 142 3.99 -7.53 -4.95
C ILE A 142 4.86 -8.79 -5.08
N LEU A 143 4.60 -9.82 -4.27
CA LEU A 143 5.40 -11.04 -4.23
C LEU A 143 5.46 -11.71 -5.61
N GLY A 144 6.68 -11.91 -6.11
CA GLY A 144 6.92 -12.57 -7.39
C GLY A 144 6.49 -11.78 -8.63
N ARG A 145 6.04 -10.53 -8.48
CA ARG A 145 5.71 -9.65 -9.62
C ARG A 145 6.94 -8.86 -10.07
N PRO A 146 7.09 -8.58 -11.37
CA PRO A 146 8.05 -7.57 -11.82
C PRO A 146 7.70 -6.21 -11.22
N VAL A 147 8.71 -5.51 -10.68
CA VAL A 147 8.53 -4.25 -9.96
C VAL A 147 9.38 -3.15 -10.61
N SER A 148 8.79 -1.99 -10.82
CA SER A 148 9.47 -0.74 -11.08
C SER A 148 9.37 0.17 -9.86
N LEU A 149 10.35 1.02 -9.65
CA LEU A 149 10.51 1.81 -8.43
C LEU A 149 10.49 3.30 -8.76
N VAL A 150 9.96 4.14 -7.87
CA VAL A 150 10.29 5.56 -7.86
C VAL A 150 11.27 5.80 -6.72
N ARG A 151 12.47 6.26 -7.07
CA ARG A 151 13.55 6.56 -6.14
C ARG A 151 13.72 8.06 -5.98
N CYS A 152 13.86 8.48 -4.73
CA CYS A 152 14.07 9.88 -4.34
C CYS A 152 15.33 9.98 -3.44
N PRO A 153 16.54 9.77 -3.97
CA PRO A 153 17.75 9.61 -3.16
C PRO A 153 18.13 10.87 -2.38
N THR A 154 17.80 12.06 -2.89
CA THR A 154 18.05 13.34 -2.20
C THR A 154 16.90 13.74 -1.28
N GLY A 155 15.73 13.14 -1.43
CA GLY A 155 14.50 13.50 -0.75
C GLY A 155 13.76 14.70 -1.37
N LEU A 156 14.22 15.23 -2.50
CA LEU A 156 13.55 16.32 -3.19
C LEU A 156 12.68 15.77 -4.34
N PRO A 157 11.42 16.22 -4.50
CA PRO A 157 10.52 15.71 -5.54
C PRO A 157 11.09 15.79 -6.96
N LYS A 158 11.85 16.86 -7.25
CA LYS A 158 12.46 17.09 -8.56
C LYS A 158 13.57 16.09 -8.91
N ASP A 159 14.13 15.42 -7.92
CA ASP A 159 15.22 14.46 -8.08
C ASP A 159 14.73 13.01 -8.01
N CYS A 160 13.41 12.83 -7.93
CA CYS A 160 12.79 11.51 -8.01
C CYS A 160 12.79 11.02 -9.46
N PHE A 161 13.11 9.76 -9.66
CA PHE A 161 13.14 9.14 -10.99
C PHE A 161 12.58 7.72 -10.97
N PHE A 162 12.13 7.29 -12.12
CA PHE A 162 11.56 5.97 -12.33
C PHE A 162 12.66 4.97 -12.67
N GLN A 163 12.82 3.93 -11.83
CA GLN A 163 13.85 2.89 -11.96
C GLN A 163 13.19 1.57 -12.34
N ARG A 164 13.40 1.12 -13.57
CA ARG A 164 12.83 -0.16 -14.09
C ARG A 164 13.77 -1.34 -13.95
N HIS A 165 15.07 -1.08 -14.00
CA HIS A 165 16.11 -2.09 -14.11
C HIS A 165 17.01 -2.14 -12.89
N ALA A 166 17.71 -3.25 -12.72
CA ALA A 166 18.72 -3.41 -11.67
C ALA A 166 19.75 -2.27 -11.70
N PHE A 167 20.26 -1.91 -10.52
CA PHE A 167 21.28 -0.88 -10.36
C PHE A 167 22.42 -1.39 -9.48
N THR A 168 23.58 -0.76 -9.57
CA THR A 168 24.76 -1.09 -8.75
C THR A 168 24.44 -0.93 -7.26
N GLY A 169 24.77 -1.93 -6.45
CA GLY A 169 24.51 -1.95 -5.01
C GLY A 169 23.09 -2.43 -4.63
N MET A 170 22.37 -3.06 -5.57
CA MET A 170 21.08 -3.70 -5.28
C MET A 170 21.18 -4.61 -4.06
N PRO A 171 20.20 -4.51 -3.11
CA PRO A 171 20.17 -5.40 -1.95
C PRO A 171 20.04 -6.88 -2.38
N PRO A 172 20.75 -7.82 -1.76
CA PRO A 172 20.63 -9.24 -2.08
C PRO A 172 19.21 -9.83 -1.88
N SER A 173 18.38 -9.15 -1.09
CA SER A 173 16.98 -9.51 -0.87
C SER A 173 16.04 -9.13 -2.01
N VAL A 174 16.55 -8.43 -3.04
CA VAL A 174 15.82 -8.10 -4.26
C VAL A 174 16.29 -9.02 -5.37
N VAL A 175 15.36 -9.77 -5.92
CA VAL A 175 15.66 -10.70 -7.04
C VAL A 175 15.74 -9.91 -8.33
N THR A 176 16.76 -10.21 -9.13
CA THR A 176 16.88 -9.74 -10.50
C THR A 176 16.67 -10.89 -11.47
N PHE A 177 16.00 -10.63 -12.57
CA PHE A 177 15.77 -11.62 -13.62
C PHE A 177 15.77 -10.97 -14.99
N GLU A 178 16.11 -11.73 -16.01
CA GLU A 178 16.12 -11.23 -17.38
C GLU A 178 14.79 -11.50 -18.08
N ALA A 179 14.32 -10.53 -18.84
CA ALA A 179 13.15 -10.66 -19.69
C ALA A 179 13.29 -9.77 -20.93
N THR A 180 12.70 -10.23 -22.03
CA THR A 180 12.66 -9.48 -23.27
C THR A 180 11.54 -8.44 -23.21
N ASN A 181 11.86 -7.19 -23.55
CA ASN A 181 10.88 -6.12 -23.66
C ASN A 181 10.06 -6.19 -24.97
N SER A 182 9.15 -5.24 -25.18
CA SER A 182 8.33 -5.17 -26.40
C SER A 182 9.14 -4.88 -27.68
N GLU A 183 10.38 -4.40 -27.55
CA GLU A 183 11.29 -4.06 -28.64
C GLU A 183 12.24 -5.23 -28.98
N GLY A 184 12.11 -6.37 -28.27
CA GLY A 184 12.94 -7.55 -28.46
C GLY A 184 14.28 -7.51 -27.70
N GLU A 185 14.52 -6.50 -26.87
CA GLU A 185 15.75 -6.38 -26.10
C GLU A 185 15.62 -7.10 -24.74
N THR A 186 16.65 -7.85 -24.37
CA THR A 186 16.74 -8.46 -23.04
C THR A 186 17.24 -7.43 -22.03
N LYS A 187 16.49 -7.24 -20.96
CA LYS A 187 16.79 -6.31 -19.87
C LYS A 187 16.66 -7.02 -18.52
N SER A 188 17.43 -6.56 -17.53
CA SER A 188 17.33 -7.06 -16.16
C SER A 188 16.26 -6.30 -15.40
N TYR A 189 15.24 -7.01 -14.95
CA TYR A 189 14.11 -6.50 -14.16
C TYR A 189 14.23 -6.90 -12.70
N LEU A 190 13.37 -6.31 -11.86
CA LEU A 190 13.35 -6.48 -10.41
C LEU A 190 12.10 -7.26 -9.99
N SER A 191 12.25 -8.09 -8.97
CA SER A 191 11.14 -8.73 -8.27
C SER A 191 11.44 -8.77 -6.77
N VAL A 192 10.40 -8.64 -5.96
CA VAL A 192 10.50 -8.70 -4.49
C VAL A 192 9.88 -10.02 -4.04
N GLU A 193 10.69 -10.85 -3.40
CA GLU A 193 10.31 -12.20 -2.99
C GLU A 193 10.00 -12.32 -1.48
N GLY A 194 10.13 -11.22 -0.73
CA GLY A 194 9.84 -11.20 0.68
C GLY A 194 9.93 -9.81 1.29
N ALA A 195 9.47 -9.66 2.52
CA ALA A 195 9.42 -8.38 3.24
C ALA A 195 10.77 -7.67 3.31
N LYS A 196 11.88 -8.39 3.45
CA LYS A 196 13.24 -7.82 3.45
C LYS A 196 13.57 -7.06 2.17
N GLY A 197 12.98 -7.47 1.03
CA GLY A 197 13.24 -6.82 -0.26
C GLY A 197 12.76 -5.38 -0.30
N TYR A 198 11.49 -5.11 -0.01
CA TYR A 198 10.98 -3.74 -0.08
C TYR A 198 11.51 -2.86 1.05
N LEU A 199 11.73 -3.41 2.26
CA LEU A 199 12.36 -2.67 3.35
C LEU A 199 13.80 -2.27 3.01
N ALA A 200 14.59 -3.18 2.43
CA ALA A 200 15.93 -2.87 1.98
C ALA A 200 15.92 -1.83 0.84
N LEU A 201 14.92 -1.84 -0.04
CA LEU A 201 14.77 -0.83 -1.10
C LEU A 201 14.46 0.58 -0.54
N ALA A 202 13.71 0.69 0.57
CA ALA A 202 13.50 1.95 1.26
C ALA A 202 14.83 2.59 1.70
N GLN A 203 15.84 1.78 2.09
CA GLN A 203 17.21 2.25 2.36
C GLN A 203 17.83 2.98 1.17
N PHE A 204 17.50 2.59 -0.06
CA PHE A 204 18.00 3.19 -1.29
C PHE A 204 17.15 4.38 -1.78
N GLY A 205 16.28 4.90 -0.92
CA GLY A 205 15.40 6.03 -1.22
C GLY A 205 14.23 5.66 -2.15
N VAL A 206 13.83 4.40 -2.15
CA VAL A 206 12.60 3.98 -2.83
C VAL A 206 11.41 4.47 -2.03
N VAL A 207 10.52 5.17 -2.72
CA VAL A 207 9.26 5.69 -2.16
C VAL A 207 8.07 4.96 -2.78
N GLU A 208 8.09 4.70 -4.09
CA GLU A 208 6.98 4.02 -4.76
C GLU A 208 7.39 2.67 -5.33
N PHE A 209 6.47 1.73 -5.26
CA PHE A 209 6.53 0.42 -5.90
C PHE A 209 5.42 0.33 -6.95
N HIS A 210 5.78 -0.06 -8.16
CA HIS A 210 4.85 -0.23 -9.27
C HIS A 210 4.99 -1.63 -9.83
N THR A 211 3.91 -2.40 -9.84
CA THR A 211 3.92 -3.80 -10.30
C THR A 211 3.37 -3.95 -11.71
N TRP A 212 3.85 -4.97 -12.42
CA TRP A 212 3.15 -5.47 -13.59
C TRP A 212 1.90 -6.26 -13.16
N GLY A 213 0.91 -6.32 -14.04
CA GLY A 213 -0.27 -7.17 -13.85
C GLY A 213 -0.01 -8.64 -14.18
N THR A 214 1.15 -9.18 -13.78
CA THR A 214 1.56 -10.58 -13.96
C THR A 214 2.65 -10.97 -12.98
N HIS A 215 2.91 -12.26 -12.79
CA HIS A 215 4.05 -12.78 -12.05
C HIS A 215 5.25 -13.06 -12.96
N ARG A 216 6.49 -12.99 -12.41
CA ARG A 216 7.72 -13.30 -13.17
C ARG A 216 7.75 -14.74 -13.71
N ALA A 217 7.07 -15.65 -13.03
CA ALA A 217 6.95 -17.04 -13.46
C ALA A 217 6.05 -17.22 -14.71
N SER A 218 5.26 -16.18 -15.07
CA SER A 218 4.27 -16.24 -16.14
C SER A 218 4.12 -14.91 -16.86
N LEU A 219 5.25 -14.30 -17.27
CA LEU A 219 5.31 -12.93 -17.81
C LEU A 219 4.34 -12.63 -18.96
N ASP A 220 3.98 -13.61 -19.76
CA ASP A 220 3.08 -13.45 -20.90
C ASP A 220 1.62 -13.79 -20.59
N ARG A 221 1.32 -14.07 -19.31
CA ARG A 221 -0.01 -14.41 -18.81
C ARG A 221 -0.44 -13.43 -17.73
N PRO A 222 -0.99 -12.27 -18.11
CA PRO A 222 -1.48 -11.28 -17.14
C PRO A 222 -2.64 -11.85 -16.33
N ASP A 223 -2.64 -11.57 -15.05
CA ASP A 223 -3.61 -12.02 -14.04
C ASP A 223 -4.44 -10.88 -13.44
N GLN A 224 -4.25 -9.66 -13.92
CA GLN A 224 -4.98 -8.48 -13.47
C GLN A 224 -5.32 -7.55 -14.65
N ILE A 225 -6.53 -7.00 -14.62
CA ILE A 225 -6.91 -5.79 -15.33
C ILE A 225 -6.72 -4.60 -14.38
N VAL A 226 -6.22 -3.48 -14.89
CA VAL A 226 -6.18 -2.20 -14.17
C VAL A 226 -6.78 -1.12 -15.07
N LEU A 227 -7.85 -0.48 -14.59
CA LEU A 227 -8.39 0.75 -15.17
C LEU A 227 -8.01 1.89 -14.21
N ASP A 228 -7.17 2.82 -14.67
CA ASP A 228 -6.70 3.96 -13.90
C ASP A 228 -7.58 5.16 -14.25
N LEU A 229 -8.36 5.64 -13.29
CA LEU A 229 -9.29 6.76 -13.46
C LEU A 229 -8.59 8.06 -13.10
N ASP A 230 -8.21 8.81 -14.11
CA ASP A 230 -7.56 10.11 -13.99
C ASP A 230 -8.57 11.25 -14.19
N PRO A 231 -9.03 11.95 -13.13
CA PRO A 231 -9.95 13.08 -13.28
C PRO A 231 -9.29 14.26 -13.97
N GLY A 232 -10.04 14.89 -14.84
CA GLY A 232 -9.68 16.17 -15.43
C GLY A 232 -9.84 17.33 -14.43
N GLU A 233 -9.40 18.51 -14.84
CA GLU A 233 -9.52 19.71 -14.03
C GLU A 233 -10.99 20.03 -13.74
N GLY A 234 -11.31 20.34 -12.49
CA GLY A 234 -12.65 20.71 -12.03
C GLY A 234 -13.56 19.53 -11.68
N ILE A 235 -13.09 18.28 -11.76
CA ILE A 235 -13.84 17.11 -11.28
C ILE A 235 -13.62 16.95 -9.77
N ALA A 236 -14.71 16.92 -9.01
CA ALA A 236 -14.65 16.69 -7.58
C ALA A 236 -14.41 15.21 -7.25
N TRP A 237 -13.82 14.92 -6.08
CA TRP A 237 -13.56 13.55 -5.64
C TRP A 237 -14.83 12.68 -5.67
N ARG A 238 -15.96 13.20 -5.22
CA ARG A 238 -17.24 12.51 -5.23
C ARG A 238 -17.64 12.02 -6.62
N GLU A 239 -17.43 12.85 -7.65
CA GLU A 239 -17.72 12.49 -9.04
C GLU A 239 -16.79 11.35 -9.52
N VAL A 240 -15.54 11.29 -9.04
CA VAL A 240 -14.62 10.17 -9.32
C VAL A 240 -15.11 8.88 -8.66
N VAL A 241 -15.63 8.97 -7.44
CA VAL A 241 -16.22 7.82 -6.72
C VAL A 241 -17.46 7.32 -7.44
N GLU A 242 -18.38 8.19 -7.82
CA GLU A 242 -19.60 7.86 -8.57
C GLU A 242 -19.26 7.18 -9.92
N ALA A 243 -18.25 7.70 -10.61
CA ALA A 243 -17.74 7.11 -11.85
C ALA A 243 -17.12 5.71 -11.62
N ALA A 244 -16.40 5.53 -10.53
CA ALA A 244 -15.83 4.23 -10.18
C ALA A 244 -16.93 3.20 -9.85
N VAL A 245 -17.99 3.59 -9.14
CA VAL A 245 -19.17 2.75 -8.86
C VAL A 245 -19.88 2.38 -10.16
N HIS A 246 -20.06 3.33 -11.09
CA HIS A 246 -20.62 3.03 -12.41
C HIS A 246 -19.81 1.96 -13.17
N ILE A 247 -18.48 2.10 -13.19
CA ILE A 247 -17.60 1.11 -13.82
C ILE A 247 -17.67 -0.24 -13.11
N LYS A 248 -17.76 -0.26 -11.78
CA LYS A 248 -17.97 -1.49 -11.00
C LYS A 248 -19.20 -2.25 -11.49
N ASP A 249 -20.31 -1.55 -11.66
CA ASP A 249 -21.58 -2.16 -12.06
C ASP A 249 -21.51 -2.70 -13.50
N GLU A 250 -20.88 -1.96 -14.42
CA GLU A 250 -20.67 -2.43 -15.80
C GLU A 250 -19.77 -3.67 -15.86
N LEU A 251 -18.66 -3.68 -15.09
CA LEU A 251 -17.79 -4.85 -15.00
C LEU A 251 -18.51 -6.06 -14.37
N GLY A 252 -19.37 -5.80 -13.37
CA GLY A 252 -20.22 -6.82 -12.76
C GLY A 252 -21.19 -7.45 -13.75
N ARG A 253 -21.80 -6.67 -14.66
CA ARG A 253 -22.66 -7.18 -15.75
C ARG A 253 -21.90 -8.07 -16.73
N LEU A 254 -20.58 -7.86 -16.86
CA LEU A 254 -19.71 -8.73 -17.66
C LEU A 254 -19.24 -9.97 -16.89
N GLY A 255 -19.70 -10.21 -15.65
CA GLY A 255 -19.33 -11.35 -14.82
C GLY A 255 -17.94 -11.21 -14.17
N LEU A 256 -17.37 -10.00 -14.17
CA LEU A 256 -16.10 -9.67 -13.53
C LEU A 256 -16.33 -9.13 -12.11
N VAL A 257 -15.34 -9.32 -11.24
CA VAL A 257 -15.39 -8.81 -9.85
C VAL A 257 -14.34 -7.73 -9.67
N PRO A 258 -14.73 -6.44 -9.73
CA PRO A 258 -13.80 -5.32 -9.59
C PRO A 258 -13.53 -4.96 -8.12
N PHE A 259 -12.31 -4.52 -7.87
CA PHE A 259 -11.80 -4.03 -6.59
C PHE A 259 -11.28 -2.60 -6.76
N ALA A 260 -11.51 -1.75 -5.77
CA ALA A 260 -11.10 -0.35 -5.82
C ALA A 260 -9.92 -0.06 -4.89
N LYS A 261 -9.02 0.80 -5.34
CA LYS A 261 -8.02 1.45 -4.48
C LYS A 261 -7.83 2.90 -4.88
N THR A 262 -7.49 3.76 -3.91
CA THR A 262 -7.07 5.12 -4.23
C THR A 262 -5.76 5.08 -5.02
N SER A 263 -5.53 6.02 -5.92
CA SER A 263 -4.25 6.12 -6.63
C SER A 263 -3.12 6.72 -5.78
N GLY A 264 -3.45 7.22 -4.57
CA GLY A 264 -2.58 8.10 -3.78
C GLY A 264 -2.45 9.49 -4.39
N GLY A 265 -3.40 9.86 -5.21
CA GLY A 265 -3.60 11.18 -5.82
C GLY A 265 -5.08 11.51 -5.85
N SER A 266 -5.54 12.13 -6.93
CA SER A 266 -6.96 12.46 -7.15
C SER A 266 -7.76 11.36 -7.85
N GLY A 267 -7.13 10.27 -8.25
CA GLY A 267 -7.75 9.20 -9.05
C GLY A 267 -8.02 7.93 -8.24
N ILE A 268 -8.68 6.98 -8.92
CA ILE A 268 -9.00 5.65 -8.42
C ILE A 268 -8.48 4.63 -9.42
N HIS A 269 -7.85 3.55 -8.94
CA HIS A 269 -7.57 2.38 -9.76
C HIS A 269 -8.65 1.32 -9.50
N ILE A 270 -9.26 0.83 -10.55
CA ILE A 270 -10.12 -0.35 -10.50
C ILE A 270 -9.29 -1.54 -10.97
N THR A 271 -9.12 -2.52 -10.11
CA THR A 271 -8.38 -3.75 -10.38
C THR A 271 -9.35 -4.92 -10.47
N VAL A 272 -9.21 -5.74 -11.52
CA VAL A 272 -10.02 -6.94 -11.69
C VAL A 272 -9.09 -8.14 -11.80
N PRO A 273 -9.16 -9.11 -10.88
CA PRO A 273 -8.39 -10.34 -10.99
C PRO A 273 -8.93 -11.21 -12.13
N VAL A 274 -8.03 -11.75 -12.95
CA VAL A 274 -8.35 -12.65 -14.05
C VAL A 274 -7.51 -13.91 -14.00
N THR A 275 -7.99 -15.00 -14.61
CA THR A 275 -7.38 -16.34 -14.46
C THR A 275 -6.01 -16.52 -15.13
N GLY A 276 -5.47 -15.50 -15.80
CA GLY A 276 -4.17 -15.59 -16.48
C GLY A 276 -4.15 -16.50 -17.71
N LYS A 277 -5.30 -16.93 -18.24
CA LYS A 277 -5.39 -17.76 -19.45
C LYS A 277 -5.11 -16.99 -20.74
N GLN A 278 -5.21 -15.66 -20.68
CA GLN A 278 -5.07 -14.79 -21.82
C GLN A 278 -3.66 -14.20 -21.90
N ASN A 279 -3.23 -13.84 -23.11
CA ASN A 279 -2.00 -13.06 -23.31
C ASN A 279 -2.30 -11.55 -23.24
N TRP A 280 -1.22 -10.74 -23.19
CA TRP A 280 -1.31 -9.29 -23.11
C TRP A 280 -2.12 -8.66 -24.25
N LYS A 281 -2.01 -9.18 -25.49
CA LYS A 281 -2.75 -8.64 -26.64
C LYS A 281 -4.26 -8.77 -26.43
N LYS A 282 -4.73 -9.95 -26.00
CA LYS A 282 -6.14 -10.19 -25.72
C LYS A 282 -6.65 -9.38 -24.53
N LEU A 283 -5.84 -9.29 -23.46
CA LEU A 283 -6.18 -8.46 -22.30
C LEU A 283 -6.33 -6.99 -22.69
N HIS A 284 -5.36 -6.45 -23.45
CA HIS A 284 -5.38 -5.05 -23.90
C HIS A 284 -6.58 -4.78 -24.82
N GLN A 285 -6.92 -5.69 -25.74
CA GLN A 285 -8.10 -5.58 -26.59
C GLN A 285 -9.40 -5.55 -25.77
N ALA A 286 -9.52 -6.45 -24.79
CA ALA A 286 -10.71 -6.48 -23.92
C ALA A 286 -10.84 -5.19 -23.08
N THR A 287 -9.76 -4.73 -22.46
CA THR A 287 -9.78 -3.52 -21.65
C THR A 287 -10.00 -2.26 -22.48
N SER A 288 -9.45 -2.19 -23.70
CA SER A 288 -9.74 -1.11 -24.66
C SER A 288 -11.20 -1.08 -25.05
N ALA A 289 -11.80 -2.24 -25.34
CA ALA A 289 -13.21 -2.33 -25.70
C ALA A 289 -14.13 -1.91 -24.54
N ILE A 290 -13.81 -2.33 -23.31
CA ILE A 290 -14.55 -1.93 -22.10
C ILE A 290 -14.44 -0.41 -21.92
N ALA A 291 -13.24 0.16 -21.96
CA ALA A 291 -13.03 1.60 -21.77
C ALA A 291 -13.73 2.42 -22.88
N THR A 292 -13.70 1.96 -24.12
CA THR A 292 -14.38 2.60 -25.25
C THR A 292 -15.91 2.53 -25.08
N HIS A 293 -16.43 1.41 -24.64
CA HIS A 293 -17.87 1.26 -24.35
C HIS A 293 -18.31 2.26 -23.28
N LEU A 294 -17.60 2.35 -22.16
CA LEU A 294 -17.87 3.31 -21.08
C LEU A 294 -17.84 4.75 -21.57
N ALA A 295 -16.83 5.12 -22.37
CA ALA A 295 -16.73 6.47 -22.94
C ALA A 295 -17.80 6.78 -23.98
N THR A 296 -18.36 5.75 -24.66
CA THR A 296 -19.44 5.92 -25.64
C THR A 296 -20.81 6.03 -24.96
N THR A 297 -21.03 5.27 -23.90
CA THR A 297 -22.31 5.26 -23.16
C THR A 297 -22.45 6.43 -22.20
N ALA A 298 -21.35 6.99 -21.69
CA ALA A 298 -21.34 8.14 -20.82
C ALA A 298 -20.27 9.18 -21.26
N PRO A 299 -20.42 9.81 -22.46
CA PRO A 299 -19.38 10.64 -23.07
C PRO A 299 -19.13 11.96 -22.31
N ASP A 300 -20.07 12.42 -21.50
CA ASP A 300 -19.91 13.61 -20.65
C ASP A 300 -19.06 13.30 -19.40
N THR A 301 -19.02 12.04 -18.96
CA THR A 301 -18.27 11.61 -17.78
C THR A 301 -16.91 11.07 -18.15
N PHE A 302 -16.81 10.24 -19.20
CA PHE A 302 -15.60 9.49 -19.52
C PHE A 302 -14.96 9.90 -20.83
N THR A 303 -13.65 9.69 -20.90
CA THR A 303 -12.88 9.77 -22.15
C THR A 303 -11.76 8.73 -22.15
N THR A 304 -11.44 8.20 -23.33
CA THR A 304 -10.27 7.36 -23.57
C THR A 304 -9.16 8.09 -24.33
N THR A 305 -9.38 9.36 -24.66
CA THR A 305 -8.43 10.18 -25.41
C THR A 305 -7.38 10.75 -24.48
N MET A 306 -6.10 10.45 -24.76
CA MET A 306 -4.97 11.01 -24.02
C MET A 306 -4.84 12.52 -24.23
N GLY A 307 -4.24 13.20 -23.24
CA GLY A 307 -3.99 14.64 -23.24
C GLY A 307 -4.87 15.40 -22.25
N LYS A 308 -4.26 16.37 -21.57
CA LYS A 308 -4.95 17.16 -20.52
C LYS A 308 -6.12 17.96 -21.07
N ASP A 309 -5.98 18.50 -22.27
CA ASP A 309 -7.05 19.30 -22.91
C ASP A 309 -8.30 18.48 -23.25
N ASN A 310 -8.13 17.19 -23.51
CA ASN A 310 -9.21 16.25 -23.79
C ASN A 310 -9.95 15.77 -22.54
N ARG A 311 -9.39 16.03 -21.36
CA ARG A 311 -9.94 15.58 -20.06
C ARG A 311 -10.78 16.67 -19.36
N LYS A 312 -10.91 17.88 -19.93
CA LYS A 312 -11.68 18.98 -19.29
C LYS A 312 -13.06 18.49 -18.89
N LYS A 313 -13.35 18.53 -17.57
CA LYS A 313 -14.59 18.06 -16.95
C LYS A 313 -14.95 16.60 -17.24
N ARG A 314 -13.97 15.75 -17.56
CA ARG A 314 -14.18 14.31 -17.77
C ARG A 314 -13.10 13.50 -17.07
N ILE A 315 -13.38 12.24 -16.84
CA ILE A 315 -12.47 11.27 -16.24
C ILE A 315 -11.86 10.46 -17.38
N PHE A 316 -10.53 10.47 -17.48
CA PHE A 316 -9.81 9.64 -18.42
C PHE A 316 -9.69 8.21 -17.86
N ILE A 317 -10.13 7.22 -18.65
CA ILE A 317 -9.94 5.81 -18.32
C ILE A 317 -8.65 5.35 -18.98
N ASP A 318 -7.54 5.32 -18.21
CA ASP A 318 -6.27 4.78 -18.68
C ASP A 318 -6.29 3.25 -18.59
N TYR A 319 -6.59 2.61 -19.71
CA TYR A 319 -6.53 1.17 -19.88
C TYR A 319 -5.17 0.70 -20.43
N HIS A 320 -4.26 1.61 -20.80
CA HIS A 320 -2.95 1.30 -21.36
C HIS A 320 -2.03 0.58 -20.37
N ARG A 321 -2.37 0.62 -19.06
CA ARG A 321 -1.69 -0.18 -18.04
C ARG A 321 -1.73 -1.68 -18.30
N ASN A 322 -2.66 -2.13 -19.13
CA ASN A 322 -2.90 -3.54 -19.46
C ASN A 322 -2.07 -3.99 -20.67
N ALA A 323 -0.79 -3.65 -20.68
CA ALA A 323 0.16 -4.05 -21.71
C ALA A 323 1.47 -4.54 -21.08
N ARG A 324 2.21 -5.40 -21.78
CA ARG A 324 3.46 -5.97 -21.29
C ARG A 324 4.47 -4.87 -20.98
N GLY A 325 5.05 -4.91 -19.77
CA GLY A 325 6.01 -3.89 -19.32
C GLY A 325 5.38 -2.63 -18.75
N HIS A 326 4.07 -2.48 -18.81
CA HIS A 326 3.36 -1.39 -18.15
C HIS A 326 3.11 -1.73 -16.68
N THR A 327 3.07 -0.69 -15.85
CA THR A 327 2.96 -0.83 -14.40
C THR A 327 1.87 0.07 -13.83
N SER A 328 1.34 -0.32 -12.69
CA SER A 328 0.50 0.53 -11.84
C SER A 328 1.07 0.58 -10.42
N ALA A 329 0.78 1.64 -9.67
CA ALA A 329 1.18 1.72 -8.27
C ALA A 329 0.65 0.49 -7.52
N ALA A 330 1.53 -0.20 -6.80
CA ALA A 330 1.16 -1.37 -6.03
C ALA A 330 0.20 -1.00 -4.90
N PRO A 331 -0.69 -1.91 -4.47
CA PRO A 331 -1.42 -1.75 -3.22
C PRO A 331 -0.49 -1.39 -2.07
N TYR A 332 -0.89 -0.42 -1.28
CA TYR A 332 -0.13 0.13 -0.14
C TYR A 332 1.19 0.83 -0.49
N SER A 333 1.52 1.02 -1.76
CA SER A 333 2.67 1.82 -2.15
C SER A 333 2.44 3.30 -1.82
N LEU A 334 3.40 3.92 -1.16
CA LEU A 334 3.43 5.38 -1.01
C LEU A 334 3.58 6.04 -2.39
N ARG A 335 3.20 7.31 -2.46
CA ARG A 335 3.41 8.14 -3.64
C ARG A 335 4.33 9.31 -3.29
N ALA A 336 5.26 9.61 -4.18
CA ALA A 336 6.27 10.65 -4.04
C ALA A 336 5.65 12.06 -4.19
N ARG A 337 4.68 12.37 -3.34
CA ARG A 337 3.93 13.63 -3.27
C ARG A 337 3.98 14.18 -1.84
N THR A 338 3.54 15.42 -1.66
CA THR A 338 3.39 16.01 -0.32
C THR A 338 2.55 15.08 0.56
N ASN A 339 2.94 14.90 1.82
CA ASN A 339 2.34 14.02 2.83
C ASN A 339 2.41 12.53 2.49
N LEU A 340 3.12 12.11 1.43
CA LEU A 340 3.27 10.71 1.03
C LEU A 340 1.95 9.91 1.12
N PRO A 341 0.92 10.27 0.35
CA PRO A 341 -0.30 9.48 0.30
C PRO A 341 0.01 8.07 -0.22
N ALA A 342 -0.81 7.10 0.15
CA ALA A 342 -0.66 5.72 -0.26
C ALA A 342 -1.71 5.32 -1.32
N SER A 343 -1.33 4.40 -2.20
CA SER A 343 -2.25 3.72 -3.11
C SER A 343 -2.98 2.63 -2.32
N THR A 344 -4.13 2.99 -1.75
CA THR A 344 -4.79 2.23 -0.70
C THR A 344 -5.97 1.42 -1.22
N PRO A 345 -5.93 0.07 -1.13
CA PRO A 345 -7.11 -0.78 -1.26
C PRO A 345 -8.22 -0.35 -0.31
N VAL A 346 -9.44 -0.30 -0.81
CA VAL A 346 -10.63 0.08 -0.03
C VAL A 346 -11.81 -0.82 -0.42
N SER A 347 -12.71 -1.07 0.53
CA SER A 347 -14.00 -1.65 0.16
C SER A 347 -14.85 -0.62 -0.60
N TRP A 348 -15.82 -1.08 -1.37
CA TRP A 348 -16.70 -0.18 -2.11
C TRP A 348 -17.52 0.72 -1.18
N SER A 349 -17.94 0.22 0.00
CA SER A 349 -18.63 1.00 1.02
C SER A 349 -17.73 2.07 1.65
N ASP A 350 -16.47 1.72 1.92
CA ASP A 350 -15.52 2.67 2.49
C ASP A 350 -15.12 3.75 1.48
N LEU A 351 -15.02 3.39 0.20
CA LEU A 351 -14.72 4.35 -0.87
C LEU A 351 -15.71 5.51 -0.93
N GLU A 352 -17.01 5.21 -0.72
CA GLU A 352 -18.07 6.22 -0.70
C GLU A 352 -17.99 7.16 0.51
N SER A 353 -17.32 6.73 1.59
CA SER A 353 -17.16 7.50 2.83
C SER A 353 -15.87 8.32 2.89
N ILE A 354 -14.95 8.15 1.93
CA ILE A 354 -13.70 8.92 1.87
C ILE A 354 -13.95 10.30 1.25
N ASP A 355 -13.71 11.36 2.02
CA ASP A 355 -13.80 12.74 1.52
C ASP A 355 -12.46 13.23 0.95
N ALA A 356 -11.35 12.76 1.52
CA ALA A 356 -10.00 13.21 1.19
C ALA A 356 -9.03 12.02 1.02
N PRO A 357 -8.89 11.46 -0.19
CA PRO A 357 -8.07 10.25 -0.42
C PRO A 357 -6.59 10.45 -0.06
N GLN A 358 -6.07 11.69 -0.04
CA GLN A 358 -4.72 12.02 0.40
C GLN A 358 -4.49 11.85 1.90
N ASP A 359 -5.54 11.72 2.71
CA ASP A 359 -5.44 11.47 4.15
C ASP A 359 -5.10 10.00 4.45
N LEU A 360 -5.27 9.12 3.46
CA LEU A 360 -4.71 7.77 3.48
C LEU A 360 -3.22 7.84 3.12
N ASN A 361 -2.38 8.09 4.11
CA ASN A 361 -0.97 8.40 3.92
C ASN A 361 -0.06 7.58 4.88
N TYR A 362 1.24 7.86 4.84
CA TYR A 362 2.25 7.13 5.62
C TYR A 362 2.00 7.13 7.14
N SER A 363 1.29 8.11 7.69
CA SER A 363 1.05 8.22 9.13
C SER A 363 -0.29 7.64 9.56
N SER A 364 -1.34 7.78 8.76
CA SER A 364 -2.71 7.35 9.10
C SER A 364 -3.00 5.89 8.72
N LEU A 365 -2.50 5.44 7.57
CA LEU A 365 -2.85 4.13 7.01
C LEU A 365 -2.45 2.93 7.88
N PRO A 366 -1.26 2.89 8.53
CA PRO A 366 -0.92 1.76 9.40
C PRO A 366 -1.91 1.54 10.54
N GLY A 367 -2.40 2.62 11.16
CA GLY A 367 -3.40 2.55 12.22
C GLY A 367 -4.77 2.06 11.70
N LEU A 368 -5.17 2.52 10.53
CA LEU A 368 -6.41 2.08 9.90
C LEU A 368 -6.36 0.57 9.60
N LEU A 369 -5.31 0.09 8.94
CA LEU A 369 -5.16 -1.32 8.60
C LEU A 369 -5.08 -2.24 9.83
N ALA A 370 -4.50 -1.75 10.92
CA ALA A 370 -4.48 -2.49 12.18
C ALA A 370 -5.88 -2.76 12.75
N THR A 371 -6.88 -1.96 12.39
CA THR A 371 -8.26 -2.09 12.87
C THR A 371 -9.18 -2.75 11.86
N SER A 372 -9.09 -2.39 10.59
CA SER A 372 -10.02 -2.85 9.53
C SER A 372 -9.51 -4.05 8.73
N GLY A 373 -8.19 -4.31 8.75
CA GLY A 373 -7.59 -5.36 7.91
C GLY A 373 -7.43 -4.94 6.45
N ASP A 374 -7.12 -5.92 5.60
CA ASP A 374 -6.92 -5.72 4.16
C ASP A 374 -8.22 -6.07 3.39
N PRO A 375 -8.89 -5.09 2.78
CA PRO A 375 -10.09 -5.36 1.99
C PRO A 375 -9.82 -6.19 0.71
N TRP A 376 -8.55 -6.37 0.34
CA TRP A 376 -8.12 -7.16 -0.82
C TRP A 376 -7.49 -8.50 -0.44
N ALA A 377 -7.58 -8.95 0.82
CA ALA A 377 -6.93 -10.17 1.32
C ALA A 377 -7.21 -11.42 0.47
N GLU A 378 -8.42 -11.50 -0.10
CA GLU A 378 -8.92 -12.65 -0.88
C GLU A 378 -9.11 -12.32 -2.36
N ILE A 379 -8.49 -11.26 -2.88
CA ILE A 379 -8.72 -10.78 -4.25
C ILE A 379 -8.53 -11.88 -5.31
N ASP A 380 -7.55 -12.76 -5.13
CA ASP A 380 -7.21 -13.80 -6.09
C ASP A 380 -8.30 -14.88 -6.20
N GLU A 381 -9.14 -15.08 -5.19
CA GLU A 381 -10.26 -16.02 -5.20
C GLU A 381 -11.39 -15.58 -6.15
N PHE A 382 -11.42 -14.30 -6.46
CA PHE A 382 -12.39 -13.69 -7.36
C PHE A 382 -11.93 -13.65 -8.82
N ALA A 383 -10.81 -14.28 -9.16
CA ALA A 383 -10.33 -14.33 -10.54
C ALA A 383 -11.35 -15.00 -11.47
N ARG A 384 -11.65 -14.35 -12.59
CA ARG A 384 -12.58 -14.82 -13.62
C ARG A 384 -11.91 -14.82 -14.98
N ASP A 385 -12.43 -15.63 -15.90
CA ASP A 385 -12.02 -15.59 -17.30
C ASP A 385 -12.47 -14.27 -17.94
N LEU A 386 -11.69 -13.77 -18.88
CA LEU A 386 -12.10 -12.58 -19.63
C LEU A 386 -13.40 -12.88 -20.40
N PRO A 387 -14.38 -11.97 -20.37
CA PRO A 387 -15.61 -12.12 -21.12
C PRO A 387 -15.31 -12.12 -22.63
N THR A 388 -16.06 -12.90 -23.37
CA THR A 388 -16.07 -12.81 -24.83
C THR A 388 -16.86 -11.58 -25.23
N LEU A 389 -16.16 -10.47 -25.47
CA LEU A 389 -16.81 -9.27 -25.98
C LEU A 389 -17.19 -9.51 -27.45
N ARG A 390 -18.48 -9.53 -27.75
CA ARG A 390 -18.95 -9.54 -29.13
C ARG A 390 -18.59 -8.17 -29.73
N SER A 391 -17.87 -8.18 -30.86
CA SER A 391 -17.70 -6.96 -31.64
C SER A 391 -19.09 -6.48 -32.03
N SER A 392 -19.45 -5.29 -31.56
CA SER A 392 -20.61 -4.58 -32.13
C SER A 392 -20.29 -4.36 -33.61
N SER A 393 -21.00 -5.07 -34.45
CA SER A 393 -20.98 -4.90 -35.90
C SER A 393 -21.61 -3.56 -36.29
#